data_b00fdab5e9ece542fe6db6d000cb1992
#
_entry.id   b00fdab5e9ece542fe6db6d000cb1992
#
_cell.length_a   1.000
_cell.length_b   1.000
_cell.length_c   1.000
_cell.angle_alpha   90.00
_cell.angle_beta   90.00
_cell.angle_gamma   90.00
#
_symmetry.space_group_name_H-M   'P 1'
#
loop_
_entity.id
_entity.type
_entity.pdbx_description
1 polymer ?
#
loop_
_entity_poly.entity_id
_entity_poly.type
_entity_poly.pdbx_seq_one_letter_code
_entity_poly.pdbx_strand_id
1 'polypeptide(L)'
;MEVKQISAALGAEITNVDLAQVSDDQVEEIKSLLTEHKVIFFPGQKLSQDEHVEYGAKFGELEGHPNLKNKTVTHPKIFELAASSGGIADEWHTDITFQDSPAIMSVLHMVKCPELGGDTMWSNLNAAYEALSDPIKDLCEGITALHDARPHGKPEKTAIHPVVRLHPISGKKVLYVNEHFTKRIVEMNIEESDMLLSYLTKWVTRPQFTVRYHWTPG
;
A
#
# COMPACT_ATOMS: atom_id res chain seq x y z
N MET A 1 4.43 7.95 -22.83
CA MET A 1 3.24 7.79 -21.94
C MET A 1 2.63 9.14 -21.70
N GLU A 2 1.32 9.19 -21.42
CA GLU A 2 0.64 10.43 -21.02
C GLU A 2 0.25 10.31 -19.55
N VAL A 3 0.57 11.32 -18.75
CA VAL A 3 0.42 11.32 -17.29
C VAL A 3 -0.57 12.38 -16.88
N LYS A 4 -1.61 11.99 -16.17
CA LYS A 4 -2.65 12.87 -15.63
C LYS A 4 -2.70 12.71 -14.11
N GLN A 5 -2.23 13.71 -13.38
CA GLN A 5 -2.40 13.76 -11.92
C GLN A 5 -3.89 13.87 -11.56
N ILE A 6 -4.35 13.05 -10.60
CA ILE A 6 -5.77 12.96 -10.21
C ILE A 6 -6.08 13.61 -8.86
N SER A 7 -5.06 13.82 -8.02
CA SER A 7 -5.20 14.49 -6.73
C SER A 7 -3.92 15.27 -6.41
N ALA A 8 -4.04 16.35 -5.67
CA ALA A 8 -2.88 17.12 -5.17
C ALA A 8 -2.03 16.31 -4.17
N ALA A 9 -2.64 15.36 -3.45
CA ALA A 9 -1.96 14.59 -2.41
C ALA A 9 -1.11 13.45 -2.98
N LEU A 10 -1.66 12.71 -3.93
CA LEU A 10 -1.04 11.54 -4.57
C LEU A 10 -1.93 11.06 -5.72
N GLY A 11 -1.37 10.21 -6.57
CA GLY A 11 -2.12 9.51 -7.61
C GLY A 11 -2.03 10.16 -8.99
N ALA A 12 -1.72 9.33 -10.01
CA ALA A 12 -1.78 9.70 -11.41
C ALA A 12 -2.34 8.56 -12.26
N GLU A 13 -3.13 8.89 -13.28
CA GLU A 13 -3.47 7.99 -14.38
C GLU A 13 -2.40 8.08 -15.47
N ILE A 14 -1.99 6.92 -15.98
CA ILE A 14 -1.03 6.79 -17.07
C ILE A 14 -1.70 6.07 -18.23
N THR A 15 -1.73 6.74 -19.36
CA THR A 15 -2.34 6.23 -20.59
C THR A 15 -1.32 6.16 -21.73
N ASN A 16 -1.74 5.64 -22.87
CA ASN A 16 -0.88 5.44 -24.05
C ASN A 16 0.33 4.55 -23.75
N VAL A 17 0.11 3.47 -22.99
CA VAL A 17 1.06 2.41 -22.70
C VAL A 17 0.35 1.06 -22.64
N ASP A 18 1.00 0.02 -23.16
CA ASP A 18 0.58 -1.38 -23.04
C ASP A 18 1.54 -2.08 -22.07
N LEU A 19 1.05 -2.46 -20.90
CA LEU A 19 1.87 -3.06 -19.84
C LEU A 19 2.36 -4.47 -20.21
N ALA A 20 1.71 -5.17 -21.16
CA ALA A 20 2.19 -6.44 -21.66
C ALA A 20 3.46 -6.30 -22.52
N GLN A 21 3.74 -5.10 -23.04
CA GLN A 21 4.82 -4.85 -23.98
C GLN A 21 5.73 -3.69 -23.59
N VAL A 22 5.77 -3.32 -22.30
CA VAL A 22 6.62 -2.22 -21.82
C VAL A 22 8.10 -2.52 -22.03
N SER A 23 8.83 -1.54 -22.58
CA SER A 23 10.29 -1.57 -22.66
C SER A 23 10.94 -1.30 -21.27
N ASP A 24 12.20 -1.62 -21.14
CA ASP A 24 12.93 -1.36 -19.90
C ASP A 24 13.03 0.14 -19.59
N ASP A 25 13.17 1.00 -20.62
CA ASP A 25 13.16 2.47 -20.44
C ASP A 25 11.79 2.95 -19.91
N GLN A 26 10.70 2.38 -20.42
CA GLN A 26 9.35 2.70 -19.90
C GLN A 26 9.16 2.21 -18.46
N VAL A 27 9.74 1.08 -18.10
CA VAL A 27 9.71 0.58 -16.70
C VAL A 27 10.43 1.56 -15.76
N GLU A 28 11.58 2.09 -16.15
CA GLU A 28 12.30 3.08 -15.33
C GLU A 28 11.52 4.41 -15.23
N GLU A 29 10.87 4.84 -16.30
CA GLU A 29 9.96 5.99 -16.25
C GLU A 29 8.78 5.74 -15.30
N ILE A 30 8.15 4.55 -15.35
CA ILE A 30 7.08 4.13 -14.46
C ILE A 30 7.53 4.10 -12.98
N LYS A 31 8.73 3.61 -12.69
CA LYS A 31 9.31 3.65 -11.33
C LYS A 31 9.47 5.07 -10.81
N SER A 32 9.90 5.98 -11.67
CA SER A 32 10.02 7.40 -11.34
C SER A 32 8.66 8.03 -11.04
N LEU A 33 7.68 7.79 -11.90
CA LEU A 33 6.29 8.24 -11.73
C LEU A 33 5.65 7.67 -10.46
N LEU A 34 5.88 6.39 -10.17
CA LEU A 34 5.40 5.77 -8.93
C LEU A 34 6.04 6.43 -7.69
N THR A 35 7.34 6.75 -7.75
CA THR A 35 8.03 7.44 -6.66
C THR A 35 7.52 8.87 -6.47
N GLU A 36 7.16 9.56 -7.54
CA GLU A 36 6.60 10.90 -7.51
C GLU A 36 5.16 10.91 -7.00
N HIS A 37 4.29 10.10 -7.62
CA HIS A 37 2.84 10.11 -7.38
C HIS A 37 2.36 9.14 -6.30
N LYS A 38 3.20 8.24 -5.76
CA LYS A 38 2.95 7.26 -4.68
C LYS A 38 2.02 6.11 -5.07
N VAL A 39 1.03 6.35 -5.90
CA VAL A 39 0.17 5.38 -6.55
C VAL A 39 -0.09 5.83 -7.99
N ILE A 40 -0.05 4.90 -8.92
CA ILE A 40 -0.32 5.16 -10.34
C ILE A 40 -1.30 4.13 -10.87
N PHE A 41 -2.12 4.56 -11.82
CA PHE A 41 -3.20 3.76 -12.40
C PHE A 41 -3.05 3.67 -13.91
N PHE A 42 -3.28 2.50 -14.45
CA PHE A 42 -3.20 2.20 -15.87
C PHE A 42 -4.55 1.66 -16.36
N PRO A 43 -5.53 2.53 -16.65
CA PRO A 43 -6.86 2.06 -17.05
C PRO A 43 -6.85 1.35 -18.40
N GLY A 44 -7.72 0.33 -18.52
CA GLY A 44 -7.98 -0.36 -19.79
C GLY A 44 -6.92 -1.37 -20.22
N GLN A 45 -6.10 -1.86 -19.30
CA GLN A 45 -5.11 -2.90 -19.56
C GLN A 45 -5.79 -4.27 -19.73
N LYS A 46 -5.24 -5.10 -20.62
CA LYS A 46 -5.72 -6.47 -20.87
C LYS A 46 -4.59 -7.45 -20.64
N LEU A 47 -4.26 -7.68 -19.36
CA LEU A 47 -3.19 -8.59 -18.97
C LEU A 47 -3.75 -10.00 -18.72
N SER A 48 -3.12 -11.01 -19.30
CA SER A 48 -3.21 -12.38 -18.82
C SER A 48 -2.53 -12.50 -17.45
N GLN A 49 -2.73 -13.62 -16.75
CA GLN A 49 -2.04 -13.88 -15.49
C GLN A 49 -0.51 -13.90 -15.66
N ASP A 50 -0.02 -14.50 -16.73
CA ASP A 50 1.41 -14.58 -17.00
C ASP A 50 2.02 -13.20 -17.29
N GLU A 51 1.37 -12.39 -18.13
CA GLU A 51 1.79 -11.00 -18.41
C GLU A 51 1.75 -10.11 -17.15
N HIS A 52 0.75 -10.30 -16.27
CA HIS A 52 0.70 -9.59 -14.98
C HIS A 52 1.90 -9.95 -14.11
N VAL A 53 2.27 -11.23 -14.05
CA VAL A 53 3.45 -11.70 -13.30
C VAL A 53 4.75 -11.18 -13.94
N GLU A 54 4.89 -11.26 -15.26
CA GLU A 54 6.06 -10.76 -15.98
C GLU A 54 6.24 -9.25 -15.77
N TYR A 55 5.15 -8.49 -15.84
CA TYR A 55 5.17 -7.06 -15.54
C TYR A 55 5.59 -6.78 -14.09
N GLY A 56 4.98 -7.46 -13.11
CA GLY A 56 5.33 -7.31 -11.71
C GLY A 56 6.80 -7.64 -11.41
N ALA A 57 7.37 -8.66 -12.07
CA ALA A 57 8.75 -9.07 -11.92
C ALA A 57 9.78 -8.00 -12.35
N LYS A 58 9.39 -7.03 -13.20
CA LYS A 58 10.24 -5.90 -13.59
C LYS A 58 10.55 -4.92 -12.44
N PHE A 59 9.79 -5.00 -11.34
CA PHE A 59 9.94 -4.15 -10.16
C PHE A 59 10.72 -4.81 -9.03
N GLY A 60 10.94 -6.11 -9.09
CA GLY A 60 11.69 -6.86 -8.09
C GLY A 60 11.24 -8.31 -7.96
N GLU A 61 11.74 -8.99 -6.94
CA GLU A 61 11.33 -10.36 -6.64
C GLU A 61 9.87 -10.39 -6.18
N LEU A 62 9.08 -11.25 -6.81
CA LEU A 62 7.67 -11.39 -6.47
C LEU A 62 7.47 -12.27 -5.24
N GLU A 63 6.67 -11.81 -4.31
CA GLU A 63 6.22 -12.59 -3.16
C GLU A 63 4.77 -13.07 -3.34
N GLY A 64 4.50 -14.31 -2.90
CA GLY A 64 3.13 -14.78 -2.68
C GLY A 64 2.63 -14.27 -1.33
N HIS A 65 1.32 -14.21 -1.12
CA HIS A 65 0.78 -13.80 0.19
C HIS A 65 1.11 -14.84 1.27
N PRO A 66 1.80 -14.48 2.36
CA PRO A 66 2.38 -15.45 3.30
C PRO A 66 1.34 -16.25 4.10
N ASN A 67 0.11 -15.76 4.21
CA ASN A 67 -0.92 -16.34 5.07
C ASN A 67 -2.18 -16.80 4.31
N LEU A 68 -2.36 -16.38 3.06
CA LEU A 68 -3.54 -16.68 2.29
C LEU A 68 -3.19 -17.62 1.13
N LYS A 69 -4.02 -18.67 0.97
CA LYS A 69 -3.90 -19.62 -0.14
C LYS A 69 -5.02 -19.40 -1.12
N ASN A 70 -4.67 -19.10 -2.36
CA ASN A 70 -5.65 -19.03 -3.45
C ASN A 70 -6.17 -20.41 -3.81
N LYS A 71 -7.47 -20.50 -4.04
CA LYS A 71 -8.14 -21.71 -4.54
C LYS A 71 -8.49 -21.62 -6.03
N THR A 72 -8.50 -20.42 -6.59
CA THR A 72 -9.05 -20.12 -7.93
C THR A 72 -8.01 -19.65 -8.94
N VAL A 73 -6.86 -19.15 -8.48
CA VAL A 73 -5.77 -18.69 -9.35
C VAL A 73 -4.71 -19.76 -9.48
N THR A 74 -4.29 -20.06 -10.69
CA THR A 74 -3.31 -21.10 -10.98
C THR A 74 -1.86 -20.66 -10.76
N HIS A 75 -1.61 -19.33 -10.77
CA HIS A 75 -0.25 -18.81 -10.60
C HIS A 75 0.09 -18.54 -9.13
N PRO A 76 1.20 -19.11 -8.58
CA PRO A 76 1.55 -19.04 -7.17
C PRO A 76 1.90 -17.62 -6.67
N LYS A 77 2.23 -16.71 -7.58
CA LYS A 77 2.60 -15.31 -7.28
C LYS A 77 1.42 -14.33 -7.40
N ILE A 78 0.26 -14.80 -7.82
CA ILE A 78 -0.96 -13.99 -7.88
C ILE A 78 -1.84 -14.34 -6.68
N PHE A 79 -2.34 -13.31 -6.03
CA PHE A 79 -3.33 -13.42 -4.97
C PHE A 79 -4.65 -12.78 -5.44
N GLU A 80 -5.73 -13.55 -5.43
CA GLU A 80 -7.06 -13.07 -5.79
C GLU A 80 -7.84 -12.61 -4.56
N LEU A 81 -8.32 -11.38 -4.58
CA LEU A 81 -9.28 -10.83 -3.63
C LEU A 81 -10.63 -10.70 -4.30
N ALA A 82 -11.62 -11.45 -3.82
CA ALA A 82 -12.98 -11.38 -4.31
C ALA A 82 -13.94 -11.13 -3.14
N ALA A 83 -14.63 -9.99 -3.16
CA ALA A 83 -15.60 -9.63 -2.12
C ALA A 83 -16.72 -10.68 -1.96
N SER A 84 -17.12 -11.32 -3.06
CA SER A 84 -18.08 -12.44 -3.05
C SER A 84 -17.60 -13.68 -2.28
N SER A 85 -16.31 -13.79 -2.02
CA SER A 85 -15.69 -14.88 -1.25
C SER A 85 -15.16 -14.41 0.11
N GLY A 86 -15.60 -13.24 0.59
CA GLY A 86 -15.18 -12.66 1.87
C GLY A 86 -13.84 -11.90 1.82
N GLY A 87 -13.29 -11.68 0.64
CA GLY A 87 -12.08 -10.85 0.44
C GLY A 87 -12.42 -9.36 0.53
N ILE A 88 -12.65 -8.87 1.76
CA ILE A 88 -12.93 -7.46 2.03
C ILE A 88 -11.69 -6.85 2.68
N ALA A 89 -11.23 -5.73 2.12
CA ALA A 89 -10.15 -4.91 2.68
C ALA A 89 -10.70 -3.50 2.93
N ASP A 90 -11.40 -3.34 4.05
CA ASP A 90 -12.13 -2.14 4.44
C ASP A 90 -11.48 -1.37 5.61
N GLU A 91 -10.33 -1.84 6.09
CA GLU A 91 -9.50 -1.16 7.08
C GLU A 91 -8.25 -0.55 6.44
N TRP A 92 -7.82 0.60 6.94
CA TRP A 92 -6.58 1.24 6.49
C TRP A 92 -5.35 0.41 6.88
N HIS A 93 -4.55 0.04 5.87
CA HIS A 93 -3.36 -0.76 6.07
C HIS A 93 -2.25 -0.42 5.07
N THR A 94 -1.05 -0.80 5.43
CA THR A 94 0.07 -1.07 4.53
C THR A 94 0.27 -2.57 4.53
N ASP A 95 0.44 -3.18 3.37
CA ASP A 95 0.49 -4.63 3.22
C ASP A 95 1.59 -5.27 4.06
N ILE A 96 1.25 -6.40 4.68
CA ILE A 96 2.15 -7.35 5.35
C ILE A 96 3.17 -6.74 6.33
N THR A 97 2.82 -5.66 7.02
CA THR A 97 3.73 -4.97 7.97
C THR A 97 4.12 -5.81 9.19
N PHE A 98 3.55 -6.98 9.36
CA PHE A 98 3.95 -7.99 10.34
C PHE A 98 5.19 -8.80 9.93
N GLN A 99 5.81 -8.49 8.78
CA GLN A 99 7.09 -9.05 8.34
C GLN A 99 8.22 -8.06 8.63
N ASP A 100 9.42 -8.58 8.91
CA ASP A 100 10.62 -7.75 9.11
C ASP A 100 10.98 -6.96 7.85
N SER A 101 10.74 -7.56 6.69
CA SER A 101 10.96 -6.96 5.36
C SER A 101 9.68 -7.00 4.54
N PRO A 102 8.75 -6.05 4.73
CA PRO A 102 7.52 -5.99 3.96
C PRO A 102 7.77 -5.68 2.49
N ALA A 103 6.87 -6.12 1.60
CA ALA A 103 6.93 -5.80 0.18
C ALA A 103 6.94 -4.28 -0.04
N ILE A 104 7.75 -3.81 -1.00
CA ILE A 104 7.91 -2.39 -1.31
C ILE A 104 6.68 -1.82 -2.03
N MET A 105 5.99 -2.61 -2.79
CA MET A 105 4.81 -2.24 -3.57
C MET A 105 3.94 -3.44 -3.88
N SER A 106 2.72 -3.19 -4.34
CA SER A 106 1.81 -4.18 -4.93
C SER A 106 1.39 -3.75 -6.33
N VAL A 107 1.16 -4.72 -7.19
CA VAL A 107 0.63 -4.54 -8.54
C VAL A 107 -0.74 -5.20 -8.60
N LEU A 108 -1.80 -4.39 -8.56
CA LEU A 108 -3.18 -4.87 -8.58
C LEU A 108 -3.73 -4.81 -10.01
N HIS A 109 -4.39 -5.89 -10.43
CA HIS A 109 -5.15 -5.94 -11.67
C HIS A 109 -6.64 -6.10 -11.35
N MET A 110 -7.46 -5.10 -11.71
CA MET A 110 -8.89 -5.12 -11.49
C MET A 110 -9.59 -5.92 -12.59
N VAL A 111 -9.88 -7.20 -12.31
CA VAL A 111 -10.53 -8.09 -13.29
C VAL A 111 -12.03 -7.79 -13.41
N LYS A 112 -12.69 -7.54 -12.29
CA LYS A 112 -14.13 -7.27 -12.21
C LYS A 112 -14.43 -6.31 -11.07
N CYS A 113 -15.18 -5.26 -11.36
CA CYS A 113 -15.69 -4.31 -10.37
C CYS A 113 -17.18 -4.06 -10.57
N PRO A 114 -17.92 -3.66 -9.53
CA PRO A 114 -19.29 -3.19 -9.67
C PRO A 114 -19.33 -1.84 -10.38
N GLU A 115 -20.48 -1.48 -10.92
CA GLU A 115 -20.71 -0.15 -11.53
C GLU A 115 -20.63 0.98 -10.47
N LEU A 116 -21.07 0.69 -9.24
CA LEU A 116 -21.05 1.63 -8.11
C LEU A 116 -20.44 0.96 -6.88
N GLY A 117 -19.58 1.69 -6.18
CA GLY A 117 -18.88 1.21 -5.01
C GLY A 117 -17.64 0.38 -5.35
N GLY A 118 -17.03 -0.24 -4.34
CA GLY A 118 -15.78 -0.99 -4.50
C GLY A 118 -14.56 -0.13 -4.81
N ASP A 119 -14.65 1.18 -4.63
CA ASP A 119 -13.52 2.11 -4.78
C ASP A 119 -12.42 1.79 -3.77
N THR A 120 -11.20 2.09 -4.13
CA THR A 120 -10.07 1.99 -3.20
C THR A 120 -9.56 3.40 -2.85
N MET A 121 -9.11 3.55 -1.62
CA MET A 121 -8.50 4.79 -1.14
C MET A 121 -7.04 4.56 -0.78
N TRP A 122 -6.19 5.54 -1.06
CA TRP A 122 -4.78 5.56 -0.66
C TRP A 122 -4.47 6.82 0.12
N SER A 123 -3.47 6.74 1.00
CA SER A 123 -2.98 7.88 1.78
C SER A 123 -1.48 8.10 1.54
N ASN A 124 -1.08 9.36 1.44
CA ASN A 124 0.30 9.79 1.36
C ASN A 124 0.91 9.92 2.75
N LEU A 125 1.56 8.86 3.23
CA LEU A 125 2.14 8.81 4.56
C LEU A 125 3.35 9.76 4.74
N ASN A 126 4.01 10.17 3.65
CA ASN A 126 5.04 11.20 3.70
C ASN A 126 4.43 12.59 3.93
N ALA A 127 3.40 12.97 3.16
CA ALA A 127 2.71 14.24 3.37
C ALA A 127 2.05 14.31 4.77
N ALA A 128 1.52 13.19 5.24
CA ALA A 128 0.96 13.10 6.59
C ALA A 128 2.03 13.31 7.68
N TYR A 129 3.23 12.74 7.51
CA TYR A 129 4.36 13.01 8.40
C TYR A 129 4.80 14.48 8.35
N GLU A 130 5.00 15.03 7.16
CA GLU A 130 5.45 16.42 6.99
C GLU A 130 4.50 17.45 7.61
N ALA A 131 3.21 17.16 7.62
CA ALA A 131 2.16 18.03 8.17
C ALA A 131 1.97 17.90 9.69
N LEU A 132 2.67 16.98 10.37
CA LEU A 132 2.68 16.94 11.83
C LEU A 132 3.39 18.16 12.41
N SER A 133 2.99 18.58 13.61
CA SER A 133 3.74 19.57 14.38
C SER A 133 5.09 18.99 14.85
N ASP A 134 6.10 19.85 15.00
CA ASP A 134 7.45 19.42 15.40
C ASP A 134 7.47 18.60 16.71
N PRO A 135 6.73 18.93 17.78
CA PRO A 135 6.70 18.11 19.00
C PRO A 135 6.18 16.68 18.75
N ILE A 136 5.24 16.50 17.81
CA ILE A 136 4.73 15.15 17.47
C ILE A 136 5.72 14.42 16.56
N LYS A 137 6.39 15.11 15.64
CA LYS A 137 7.49 14.50 14.85
C LYS A 137 8.59 13.99 15.76
N ASP A 138 9.07 14.84 16.67
CA ASP A 138 10.14 14.50 17.63
C ASP A 138 9.75 13.28 18.48
N LEU A 139 8.51 13.22 18.97
CA LEU A 139 8.00 12.07 19.69
C LEU A 139 8.00 10.79 18.83
N CYS A 140 7.52 10.88 17.60
CA CYS A 140 7.37 9.72 16.72
C CYS A 140 8.71 9.18 16.19
N GLU A 141 9.73 10.02 16.03
CA GLU A 141 11.04 9.60 15.48
C GLU A 141 11.86 8.72 16.42
N GLY A 142 11.58 8.73 17.70
CA GLY A 142 12.34 7.96 18.72
C GLY A 142 11.69 6.65 19.15
N ILE A 143 10.54 6.28 18.59
CA ILE A 143 9.73 5.15 19.06
C ILE A 143 9.44 4.13 17.98
N THR A 144 9.10 2.91 18.41
CA THR A 144 8.82 1.75 17.55
C THR A 144 7.41 1.21 17.79
N ALA A 145 6.84 0.56 16.79
CA ALA A 145 5.53 -0.06 16.86
C ALA A 145 5.60 -1.56 16.58
N LEU A 146 4.86 -2.33 17.35
CA LEU A 146 4.64 -3.76 17.13
C LEU A 146 3.49 -3.94 16.15
N HIS A 147 3.73 -4.72 15.10
CA HIS A 147 2.75 -5.16 14.13
C HIS A 147 2.55 -6.67 14.23
N ASP A 148 1.33 -7.15 14.07
CA ASP A 148 1.02 -8.59 14.05
C ASP A 148 0.06 -8.98 12.93
N ALA A 149 0.05 -10.26 12.58
CA ALA A 149 -0.83 -10.84 11.59
C ALA A 149 -2.13 -11.41 12.20
N ARG A 150 -2.61 -10.87 13.32
CA ARG A 150 -3.87 -11.27 13.96
C ARG A 150 -5.08 -11.18 13.02
N PRO A 151 -5.22 -10.16 12.15
CA PRO A 151 -6.29 -10.12 11.16
C PRO A 151 -6.32 -11.34 10.23
N HIS A 152 -5.17 -11.98 10.02
CA HIS A 152 -5.04 -13.21 9.23
C HIS A 152 -5.06 -14.49 10.09
N GLY A 153 -5.45 -14.40 11.35
CA GLY A 153 -5.48 -15.53 12.29
C GLY A 153 -4.10 -16.07 12.68
N LYS A 154 -3.04 -15.23 12.60
CA LYS A 154 -1.64 -15.58 12.88
C LYS A 154 -0.99 -14.59 13.84
N PRO A 155 -1.51 -14.43 15.08
CA PRO A 155 -1.02 -13.43 16.03
C PRO A 155 0.45 -13.63 16.43
N GLU A 156 1.00 -14.82 16.24
CA GLU A 156 2.39 -15.17 16.51
C GLU A 156 3.38 -14.59 15.47
N LYS A 157 2.89 -14.20 14.30
CA LYS A 157 3.71 -13.52 13.29
C LYS A 157 3.74 -12.04 13.59
N THR A 158 4.89 -11.55 14.02
CA THR A 158 5.06 -10.17 14.47
C THR A 158 6.34 -9.57 13.90
N ALA A 159 6.34 -8.25 13.74
CA ALA A 159 7.52 -7.45 13.46
C ALA A 159 7.47 -6.13 14.23
N ILE A 160 8.62 -5.56 14.54
CA ILE A 160 8.74 -4.24 15.14
C ILE A 160 9.36 -3.30 14.13
N HIS A 161 8.69 -2.18 13.87
CA HIS A 161 9.16 -1.16 12.94
C HIS A 161 9.21 0.21 13.62
N PRO A 162 10.13 1.11 13.19
CA PRO A 162 10.05 2.51 13.58
C PRO A 162 8.69 3.12 13.20
N VAL A 163 8.11 3.93 14.07
CA VAL A 163 6.88 4.70 13.78
C VAL A 163 7.11 5.67 12.63
N VAL A 164 8.30 6.26 12.58
CA VAL A 164 8.78 7.05 11.43
C VAL A 164 9.87 6.27 10.72
N ARG A 165 9.63 5.92 9.47
CA ARG A 165 10.53 5.13 8.63
C ARG A 165 10.95 5.91 7.40
N LEU A 166 12.18 5.69 6.93
CA LEU A 166 12.61 6.18 5.61
C LEU A 166 12.07 5.26 4.51
N HIS A 167 11.42 5.86 3.53
CA HIS A 167 11.02 5.11 2.33
C HIS A 167 12.27 4.73 1.52
N PRO A 168 12.52 3.45 1.24
CA PRO A 168 13.82 2.97 0.77
C PRO A 168 14.25 3.51 -0.60
N ILE A 169 13.29 3.91 -1.45
CA ILE A 169 13.60 4.46 -2.78
C ILE A 169 13.72 5.99 -2.72
N SER A 170 12.75 6.69 -2.12
CA SER A 170 12.73 8.16 -2.13
C SER A 170 13.55 8.80 -1.01
N GLY A 171 13.95 8.05 0.03
CA GLY A 171 14.60 8.56 1.24
C GLY A 171 13.73 9.46 2.11
N LYS A 172 12.46 9.66 1.77
CA LYS A 172 11.53 10.50 2.54
C LYS A 172 11.02 9.79 3.77
N LYS A 173 10.83 10.53 4.86
CA LYS A 173 10.21 10.02 6.08
C LYS A 173 8.71 9.78 5.86
N VAL A 174 8.21 8.68 6.39
CA VAL A 174 6.80 8.28 6.34
C VAL A 174 6.33 7.81 7.71
N LEU A 175 5.06 8.04 8.03
CA LEU A 175 4.42 7.44 9.20
C LEU A 175 4.12 5.97 8.91
N TYR A 176 4.79 5.05 9.61
CA TYR A 176 4.69 3.61 9.33
C TYR A 176 3.85 2.90 10.40
N VAL A 177 2.63 3.38 10.58
CA VAL A 177 1.60 2.77 11.43
C VAL A 177 0.30 2.65 10.64
N ASN A 178 -0.49 1.61 10.94
CA ASN A 178 -1.79 1.41 10.30
C ASN A 178 -2.78 0.77 11.27
N GLU A 179 -4.07 0.90 10.98
CA GLU A 179 -5.15 0.43 11.82
C GLU A 179 -5.20 -1.10 11.89
N HIS A 180 -4.92 -1.76 10.78
CA HIS A 180 -5.12 -3.21 10.62
C HIS A 180 -4.07 -4.05 11.37
N PHE A 181 -2.78 -3.74 11.21
CA PHE A 181 -1.69 -4.57 11.73
C PHE A 181 -0.97 -3.98 12.95
N THR A 182 -0.97 -2.65 13.15
CA THR A 182 -0.25 -2.04 14.28
C THR A 182 -1.00 -2.27 15.58
N LYS A 183 -0.30 -2.77 16.61
CA LYS A 183 -0.92 -3.16 17.88
C LYS A 183 -0.58 -2.23 19.03
N ARG A 184 0.67 -1.84 19.16
CA ARG A 184 1.09 -0.93 20.23
C ARG A 184 2.42 -0.25 19.90
N ILE A 185 2.67 0.87 20.54
CA ILE A 185 3.99 1.48 20.66
C ILE A 185 4.77 0.72 21.74
N VAL A 186 5.99 0.30 21.42
CA VAL A 186 6.76 -0.61 22.27
C VAL A 186 7.23 0.07 23.54
N GLU A 187 7.65 1.33 23.46
CA GLU A 187 8.27 2.12 24.54
C GLU A 187 7.24 2.77 25.49
N MET A 188 5.95 2.69 25.16
CA MET A 188 4.87 3.35 25.91
C MET A 188 4.05 2.36 26.74
N ASN A 189 3.44 2.85 27.82
CA ASN A 189 2.39 2.11 28.50
C ASN A 189 1.15 1.99 27.56
N ILE A 190 0.20 1.13 27.95
CA ILE A 190 -0.91 0.78 27.04
C ILE A 190 -1.82 1.98 26.75
N GLU A 191 -2.09 2.82 27.71
CA GLU A 191 -2.98 3.99 27.56
C GLU A 191 -2.34 5.07 26.66
N GLU A 192 -1.05 5.33 26.84
CA GLU A 192 -0.29 6.26 26.00
C GLU A 192 -0.18 5.75 24.56
N SER A 193 0.11 4.47 24.40
CA SER A 193 0.18 3.81 23.10
C SER A 193 -1.15 3.89 22.35
N ASP A 194 -2.27 3.56 23.02
CA ASP A 194 -3.60 3.59 22.42
C ASP A 194 -4.00 5.02 22.00
N MET A 195 -3.69 6.01 22.84
CA MET A 195 -3.93 7.42 22.55
C MET A 195 -3.16 7.87 21.30
N LEU A 196 -1.85 7.58 21.26
CA LEU A 196 -1.01 8.01 20.12
C LEU A 196 -1.38 7.28 18.83
N LEU A 197 -1.57 5.97 18.86
CA LEU A 197 -2.00 5.21 17.68
C LEU A 197 -3.37 5.65 17.17
N SER A 198 -4.34 5.88 18.06
CA SER A 198 -5.64 6.41 17.67
C SER A 198 -5.54 7.79 17.01
N TYR A 199 -4.62 8.63 17.46
CA TYR A 199 -4.35 9.92 16.81
C TYR A 199 -3.72 9.74 15.44
N LEU A 200 -2.62 8.96 15.34
CA LEU A 200 -1.85 8.80 14.10
C LEU A 200 -2.66 8.10 13.00
N THR A 201 -3.42 7.05 13.32
CA THR A 201 -4.25 6.33 12.33
C THR A 201 -5.37 7.22 11.77
N LYS A 202 -6.00 8.05 12.62
CA LYS A 202 -6.97 9.05 12.16
C LYS A 202 -6.33 10.21 11.40
N TRP A 203 -5.10 10.58 11.77
CA TRP A 203 -4.38 11.66 11.11
C TRP A 203 -4.07 11.33 9.65
N VAL A 204 -3.51 10.15 9.39
CA VAL A 204 -3.13 9.74 8.03
C VAL A 204 -4.31 9.56 7.08
N THR A 205 -5.52 9.38 7.59
CA THR A 205 -6.74 9.17 6.76
C THR A 205 -7.50 10.47 6.45
N ARG A 206 -6.93 11.62 6.80
CA ARG A 206 -7.56 12.92 6.50
C ARG A 206 -7.63 13.18 4.99
N PRO A 207 -8.69 13.82 4.48
CA PRO A 207 -8.92 14.06 3.05
C PRO A 207 -7.73 14.71 2.32
N GLN A 208 -7.01 15.64 2.99
CA GLN A 208 -5.86 16.32 2.38
C GLN A 208 -4.67 15.40 2.06
N PHE A 209 -4.62 14.19 2.60
CA PHE A 209 -3.57 13.21 2.35
C PHE A 209 -4.02 12.06 1.47
N THR A 210 -5.30 12.00 1.11
CA THR A 210 -5.90 10.81 0.48
C THR A 210 -6.32 11.05 -0.95
N VAL A 211 -6.40 9.97 -1.70
CA VAL A 211 -7.07 9.87 -2.99
C VAL A 211 -8.05 8.70 -2.96
N ARG A 212 -9.20 8.86 -3.59
CA ARG A 212 -10.17 7.80 -3.85
C ARG A 212 -10.21 7.51 -5.35
N TYR A 213 -10.09 6.26 -5.71
CA TYR A 213 -10.10 5.82 -7.10
C TYR A 213 -11.29 4.90 -7.37
N HIS A 214 -12.05 5.26 -8.39
CA HIS A 214 -13.14 4.45 -8.90
C HIS A 214 -12.60 3.53 -10.01
N TRP A 215 -12.73 2.23 -9.79
CA TRP A 215 -12.18 1.23 -10.68
C TRP A 215 -13.01 1.03 -11.94
N THR A 216 -12.33 0.74 -13.03
CA THR A 216 -12.88 0.11 -14.22
C THR A 216 -12.18 -1.24 -14.45
N PRO A 217 -12.81 -2.23 -15.10
CA PRO A 217 -12.15 -3.48 -15.45
C PRO A 217 -10.91 -3.26 -16.32
N GLY A 218 -9.80 -3.94 -16.02
CA GLY A 218 -8.52 -3.82 -16.71
C GLY A 218 -7.55 -2.88 -16.07
#